data_d4469d44c5c4470e87d22a9e80409080
#
_entry.id   d4469d44c5c4470e87d22a9e80409080
#
_cell.length_a   1.000
_cell.length_b   1.000
_cell.length_c   1.000
_cell.angle_alpha   90.00
_cell.angle_beta   90.00
_cell.angle_gamma   90.00
#
_symmetry.space_group_name_H-M   'P 1'
#
loop_
_entity.id
_entity.type
_entity.pdbx_description
1 polymer ?
#
loop_
_entity_poly.entity_id
_entity_poly.type
_entity_poly.pdbx_seq_one_letter_code
_entity_poly.pdbx_strand_id
1 'polypeptide(L)'
;TTQPATTTTTENTTTTTQPATTTTTLPTTTTTVEVSEGNDSVTINDNNPQNVSIYEGVYTAFEGYEGDNQFALDQLVAQLPSDLRKGIENNVIFVNGCHSYAFITLGRCPFGVWDSAGTFSDGSTNADWKMSVWVSNRAFANSKEFDTLMHESAHALSYLTRNCQDPNGINQRKLAQDYFGGEELFADALVLYYGGDYVYYRQNNQLTNEEQSFLDSYITLCCGD
;
A
#
# COMPACT_ATOMS: atom_id res chain seq x y z
N THR A 1 29.29 -44.29 -54.81
CA THR A 1 28.16 -44.55 -53.92
C THR A 1 28.71 -44.57 -52.49
N THR A 2 28.64 -43.42 -51.80
CA THR A 2 29.15 -43.25 -50.44
C THR A 2 27.93 -43.09 -49.53
N GLN A 3 27.79 -43.97 -48.57
CA GLN A 3 26.73 -44.01 -47.58
C GLN A 3 27.07 -43.05 -46.41
N PRO A 4 26.15 -42.22 -45.93
CA PRO A 4 26.42 -41.35 -44.79
C PRO A 4 26.34 -42.12 -43.46
N ALA A 5 27.24 -41.78 -42.55
CA ALA A 5 27.30 -42.32 -41.18
C ALA A 5 26.18 -41.80 -40.30
N THR A 6 25.54 -42.71 -39.56
CA THR A 6 24.51 -42.40 -38.57
C THR A 6 25.15 -42.05 -37.23
N THR A 7 24.94 -40.80 -36.74
CA THR A 7 25.41 -40.39 -35.43
C THR A 7 24.31 -40.67 -34.39
N THR A 8 24.59 -41.56 -33.45
CA THR A 8 23.69 -41.86 -32.31
C THR A 8 23.99 -40.86 -31.20
N THR A 9 23.00 -39.98 -30.87
CA THR A 9 23.07 -39.08 -29.73
C THR A 9 22.51 -39.78 -28.50
N THR A 10 23.38 -39.99 -27.50
CA THR A 10 22.98 -40.54 -26.19
C THR A 10 22.47 -39.41 -25.31
N GLU A 11 21.18 -39.40 -24.96
CA GLU A 11 20.64 -38.48 -23.99
C GLU A 11 21.04 -38.89 -22.56
N ASN A 12 21.71 -37.96 -21.89
CA ASN A 12 22.09 -38.08 -20.49
C ASN A 12 20.94 -37.55 -19.60
N THR A 13 20.15 -38.43 -18.98
CA THR A 13 19.08 -38.07 -18.07
C THR A 13 19.68 -37.78 -16.70
N THR A 14 19.75 -36.51 -16.34
CA THR A 14 20.15 -36.07 -14.98
C THR A 14 18.93 -36.11 -14.07
N THR A 15 18.90 -37.06 -13.15
CA THR A 15 17.88 -37.17 -12.09
C THR A 15 18.22 -36.18 -10.97
N THR A 16 17.48 -35.07 -10.87
CA THR A 16 17.60 -34.12 -9.77
C THR A 16 16.82 -34.66 -8.56
N THR A 17 17.53 -35.06 -7.52
CA THR A 17 16.92 -35.46 -6.25
C THR A 17 16.58 -34.22 -5.44
N GLN A 18 15.29 -33.95 -5.23
CA GLN A 18 14.78 -32.88 -4.39
C GLN A 18 15.13 -33.14 -2.92
N PRO A 19 15.69 -32.18 -2.17
CA PRO A 19 15.93 -32.36 -0.73
C PRO A 19 14.63 -32.41 0.07
N ALA A 20 14.59 -33.33 1.04
CA ALA A 20 13.45 -33.51 1.93
C ALA A 20 13.23 -32.26 2.80
N THR A 21 12.01 -31.73 2.76
CA THR A 21 11.55 -30.65 3.63
C THR A 21 11.36 -31.18 5.05
N THR A 22 12.21 -30.77 5.97
CA THR A 22 12.05 -31.08 7.40
C THR A 22 11.03 -30.09 7.98
N THR A 23 9.81 -30.56 8.23
CA THR A 23 8.78 -29.77 8.93
C THR A 23 9.09 -29.80 10.42
N THR A 24 9.61 -28.69 10.95
CA THR A 24 9.76 -28.51 12.38
C THR A 24 8.44 -27.97 12.93
N THR A 25 7.67 -28.83 13.60
CA THR A 25 6.49 -28.42 14.36
C THR A 25 6.93 -27.70 15.63
N LEU A 26 6.67 -26.41 15.70
CA LEU A 26 6.82 -25.61 16.92
C LEU A 26 5.66 -25.96 17.89
N PRO A 27 5.87 -26.12 19.19
CA PRO A 27 4.78 -26.38 20.13
C PRO A 27 3.89 -25.14 20.26
N THR A 28 2.60 -25.30 19.99
CA THR A 28 1.56 -24.29 20.21
C THR A 28 1.33 -24.13 21.70
N THR A 29 1.84 -23.07 22.29
CA THR A 29 1.49 -22.69 23.66
C THR A 29 0.20 -21.87 23.59
N THR A 30 -0.92 -22.50 23.90
CA THR A 30 -2.20 -21.81 24.06
C THR A 30 -2.19 -21.04 25.38
N THR A 31 -1.95 -19.75 25.33
CA THR A 31 -2.15 -18.87 26.48
C THR A 31 -3.60 -18.39 26.46
N THR A 32 -4.43 -18.93 27.34
CA THR A 32 -5.79 -18.45 27.57
C THR A 32 -5.66 -17.12 28.32
N VAL A 33 -5.98 -16.02 27.65
CA VAL A 33 -6.10 -14.69 28.29
C VAL A 33 -7.53 -14.58 28.79
N GLU A 34 -7.73 -14.59 30.11
CA GLU A 34 -8.99 -14.16 30.72
C GLU A 34 -9.18 -12.67 30.44
N VAL A 35 -10.23 -12.34 29.69
CA VAL A 35 -10.65 -10.95 29.47
C VAL A 35 -11.37 -10.50 30.73
N SER A 36 -10.70 -9.73 31.56
CA SER A 36 -11.32 -8.95 32.63
C SER A 36 -11.98 -7.73 31.98
N GLU A 37 -13.30 -7.62 32.08
CA GLU A 37 -14.05 -6.40 31.74
C GLU A 37 -13.70 -5.31 32.75
N GLY A 38 -12.69 -4.52 32.41
CA GLY A 38 -12.32 -3.29 33.11
C GLY A 38 -12.18 -2.18 32.09
N ASN A 39 -12.92 -1.11 32.34
CA ASN A 39 -12.93 0.15 31.58
C ASN A 39 -11.60 0.90 31.81
N ASP A 40 -10.50 0.36 31.30
CA ASP A 40 -9.21 1.06 31.24
C ASP A 40 -8.95 1.43 29.78
N SER A 41 -8.97 2.73 29.51
CA SER A 41 -8.39 3.29 28.30
C SER A 41 -6.91 2.91 28.29
N VAL A 42 -6.56 1.85 27.60
CA VAL A 42 -5.17 1.45 27.38
C VAL A 42 -4.53 2.57 26.58
N THR A 43 -3.78 3.42 27.27
CA THR A 43 -2.87 4.36 26.61
C THR A 43 -1.80 3.50 25.99
N ILE A 44 -1.94 3.18 24.71
CA ILE A 44 -0.94 2.44 23.96
C ILE A 44 0.30 3.32 23.94
N ASN A 45 1.36 2.86 24.58
CA ASN A 45 2.64 3.55 24.52
C ASN A 45 3.25 3.27 23.14
N ASP A 46 2.89 4.11 22.16
CA ASP A 46 3.26 4.00 20.74
C ASP A 46 4.77 3.94 20.49
N ASN A 47 5.60 4.13 21.53
CA ASN A 47 7.05 4.15 21.42
C ASN A 47 7.73 2.80 21.77
N ASN A 48 6.97 1.73 22.03
CA ASN A 48 7.56 0.43 22.32
C ASN A 48 7.62 -0.43 21.04
N PRO A 49 8.82 -0.75 20.50
CA PRO A 49 8.97 -1.60 19.29
C PRO A 49 8.32 -2.97 19.43
N GLN A 50 8.15 -3.48 20.66
CA GLN A 50 7.50 -4.77 20.91
C GLN A 50 5.98 -4.73 20.65
N ASN A 51 5.35 -3.57 20.73
CA ASN A 51 3.92 -3.42 20.41
C ASN A 51 3.64 -3.45 18.90
N VAL A 52 4.64 -3.17 18.08
CA VAL A 52 4.51 -3.20 16.61
C VAL A 52 4.14 -4.61 16.12
N SER A 53 4.77 -5.64 16.70
CA SER A 53 4.52 -7.04 16.32
C SER A 53 3.10 -7.53 16.64
N ILE A 54 2.40 -6.91 17.58
CA ILE A 54 1.01 -7.25 17.93
C ILE A 54 0.04 -6.74 16.87
N TYR A 55 0.32 -5.56 16.29
CA TYR A 55 -0.55 -4.91 15.31
C TYR A 55 -0.17 -5.19 13.87
N GLU A 56 1.12 -5.44 13.60
CA GLU A 56 1.68 -5.43 12.25
C GLU A 56 2.06 -6.81 11.73
N GLY A 57 1.90 -7.85 12.55
CA GLY A 57 2.38 -9.19 12.20
C GLY A 57 3.90 -9.24 12.11
N VAL A 58 4.44 -10.03 11.21
CA VAL A 58 5.89 -10.14 11.02
C VAL A 58 6.38 -8.92 10.24
N TYR A 59 7.27 -8.14 10.89
CA TYR A 59 8.00 -7.09 10.20
C TYR A 59 9.07 -7.70 9.31
N THR A 60 8.97 -7.49 8.02
CA THR A 60 9.90 -8.09 7.05
C THR A 60 10.38 -7.09 6.02
N ALA A 61 11.45 -7.47 5.33
CA ALA A 61 11.81 -6.91 4.05
C ALA A 61 10.74 -7.29 3.00
N PHE A 62 10.75 -6.65 1.85
CA PHE A 62 9.71 -6.73 0.84
C PHE A 62 9.46 -8.12 0.25
N GLU A 63 10.46 -9.00 0.18
CA GLU A 63 10.38 -10.25 -0.58
C GLU A 63 9.34 -11.22 -0.01
N GLY A 64 8.28 -11.51 -0.80
CA GLY A 64 7.31 -12.54 -0.53
C GLY A 64 6.48 -12.33 0.75
N TYR A 65 6.45 -11.10 1.27
CA TYR A 65 5.68 -10.80 2.45
C TYR A 65 4.19 -10.68 2.11
N GLU A 66 3.39 -11.51 2.75
CA GLU A 66 1.95 -11.36 2.81
C GLU A 66 1.57 -11.10 4.28
N GLY A 67 0.95 -9.96 4.53
CA GLY A 67 0.44 -9.64 5.86
C GLY A 67 -0.81 -10.47 6.19
N ASP A 68 -1.09 -10.57 7.49
CA ASP A 68 -2.22 -11.38 8.00
C ASP A 68 -3.58 -10.95 7.41
N ASN A 69 -3.69 -9.68 6.98
CA ASN A 69 -4.91 -9.10 6.42
C ASN A 69 -4.83 -8.87 4.90
N GLN A 70 -3.89 -9.49 4.17
CA GLN A 70 -3.78 -9.27 2.71
C GLN A 70 -5.08 -9.57 1.98
N PHE A 71 -5.72 -10.71 2.28
CA PHE A 71 -7.00 -11.05 1.67
C PHE A 71 -8.10 -10.02 1.97
N ALA A 72 -8.15 -9.49 3.19
CA ALA A 72 -9.10 -8.44 3.55
C ALA A 72 -8.79 -7.14 2.80
N LEU A 73 -7.52 -6.77 2.65
CA LEU A 73 -7.09 -5.62 1.86
C LEU A 73 -7.53 -5.75 0.39
N ASP A 74 -7.35 -6.92 -0.22
CA ASP A 74 -7.77 -7.18 -1.62
C ASP A 74 -9.29 -6.97 -1.79
N GLN A 75 -10.09 -7.36 -0.78
CA GLN A 75 -11.53 -7.11 -0.79
C GLN A 75 -11.86 -5.61 -0.68
N LEU A 76 -11.09 -4.84 0.09
CA LEU A 76 -11.26 -3.38 0.19
C LEU A 76 -10.83 -2.67 -1.09
N VAL A 77 -9.76 -3.11 -1.74
CA VAL A 77 -9.35 -2.58 -3.06
C VAL A 77 -10.46 -2.74 -4.08
N ALA A 78 -11.18 -3.87 -4.07
CA ALA A 78 -12.33 -4.08 -4.95
C ALA A 78 -13.51 -3.13 -4.65
N GLN A 79 -13.56 -2.54 -3.45
CA GLN A 79 -14.59 -1.59 -3.02
C GLN A 79 -14.21 -0.12 -3.25
N LEU A 80 -12.96 0.17 -3.66
CA LEU A 80 -12.57 1.53 -4.03
C LEU A 80 -13.54 2.11 -5.07
N PRO A 81 -13.84 3.42 -5.00
CA PRO A 81 -14.61 4.11 -6.03
C PRO A 81 -14.07 3.79 -7.43
N SER A 82 -14.99 3.49 -8.38
CA SER A 82 -14.62 2.92 -9.67
C SER A 82 -13.60 3.75 -10.44
N ASP A 83 -13.72 5.07 -10.39
CA ASP A 83 -12.86 5.97 -11.13
C ASP A 83 -11.47 6.12 -10.49
N LEU A 84 -11.40 6.18 -9.14
CA LEU A 84 -10.14 6.10 -8.43
C LEU A 84 -9.43 4.79 -8.73
N ARG A 85 -10.13 3.66 -8.60
CA ARG A 85 -9.57 2.34 -8.86
C ARG A 85 -9.03 2.21 -10.28
N LYS A 86 -9.81 2.59 -11.31
CA LYS A 86 -9.36 2.56 -12.72
C LYS A 86 -8.10 3.39 -12.95
N GLY A 87 -7.98 4.53 -12.27
CA GLY A 87 -6.80 5.39 -12.39
C GLY A 87 -5.51 4.78 -11.84
N ILE A 88 -5.59 3.79 -10.94
CA ILE A 88 -4.43 3.27 -10.23
C ILE A 88 -4.19 1.76 -10.38
N GLU A 89 -5.24 0.91 -10.53
CA GLU A 89 -5.17 -0.56 -10.37
C GLU A 89 -4.13 -1.27 -11.24
N ASN A 90 -3.85 -0.76 -12.45
CA ASN A 90 -2.88 -1.38 -13.35
C ASN A 90 -1.43 -0.95 -13.09
N ASN A 91 -1.22 0.01 -12.18
CA ASN A 91 0.07 0.63 -11.94
C ASN A 91 0.51 0.54 -10.47
N VAL A 92 -0.35 0.03 -9.58
CA VAL A 92 -0.15 0.06 -8.14
C VAL A 92 -0.26 -1.33 -7.54
N ILE A 93 0.66 -1.65 -6.66
CA ILE A 93 0.66 -2.86 -5.84
C ILE A 93 0.05 -2.51 -4.49
N PHE A 94 -0.88 -3.34 -3.99
CA PHE A 94 -1.49 -3.17 -2.68
C PHE A 94 -0.94 -4.21 -1.71
N VAL A 95 -0.39 -3.76 -0.59
CA VAL A 95 0.32 -4.61 0.36
C VAL A 95 -0.22 -4.41 1.77
N ASN A 96 -0.64 -5.49 2.42
CA ASN A 96 -0.87 -5.45 3.85
C ASN A 96 0.44 -5.68 4.60
N GLY A 97 0.86 -4.70 5.37
CA GLY A 97 2.09 -4.81 6.15
C GLY A 97 2.64 -3.47 6.64
N CYS A 98 3.66 -3.56 7.46
CA CYS A 98 4.40 -2.40 7.93
C CYS A 98 5.51 -2.03 6.95
N HIS A 99 5.42 -0.86 6.37
CA HIS A 99 6.45 -0.37 5.46
C HIS A 99 7.76 -0.13 6.20
N SER A 100 8.83 -0.84 5.82
CA SER A 100 10.07 -0.92 6.58
C SER A 100 10.79 0.44 6.71
N TYR A 101 10.87 1.22 5.65
CA TYR A 101 11.50 2.54 5.69
C TYR A 101 10.70 3.52 6.54
N ALA A 102 9.37 3.51 6.41
CA ALA A 102 8.51 4.37 7.23
C ALA A 102 8.60 4.00 8.72
N PHE A 103 8.68 2.70 9.05
CA PHE A 103 8.90 2.27 10.42
C PHE A 103 10.21 2.83 11.01
N ILE A 104 11.32 2.69 10.30
CA ILE A 104 12.62 3.20 10.75
C ILE A 104 12.61 4.72 10.90
N THR A 105 11.97 5.42 9.95
CA THR A 105 11.92 6.89 9.94
C THR A 105 11.03 7.46 11.04
N LEU A 106 9.88 6.81 11.29
CA LEU A 106 8.87 7.29 12.24
C LEU A 106 9.00 6.67 13.64
N GLY A 107 9.80 5.59 13.79
CA GLY A 107 9.89 4.81 15.02
C GLY A 107 8.64 4.00 15.34
N ARG A 108 7.70 3.92 14.41
CA ARG A 108 6.45 3.16 14.52
C ARG A 108 5.90 2.83 13.14
N CYS A 109 5.02 1.81 13.04
CA CYS A 109 4.24 1.59 11.84
C CYS A 109 3.17 2.68 11.67
N PRO A 110 3.15 3.41 10.55
CA PRO A 110 2.01 4.27 10.20
C PRO A 110 0.78 3.42 9.87
N PHE A 111 -0.38 4.03 9.72
CA PHE A 111 -1.57 3.33 9.21
C PHE A 111 -1.37 2.91 7.75
N GLY A 112 -0.85 3.79 6.91
CA GLY A 112 -0.52 3.51 5.53
C GLY A 112 0.72 4.23 5.05
N VAL A 113 1.16 3.88 3.85
CA VAL A 113 2.24 4.53 3.11
C VAL A 113 2.00 4.37 1.61
N TRP A 114 2.10 5.47 0.87
CA TRP A 114 2.36 5.45 -0.55
C TRP A 114 3.86 5.43 -0.81
N ASP A 115 4.37 4.44 -1.53
CA ASP A 115 5.78 4.35 -1.92
C ASP A 115 5.94 4.23 -3.44
N SER A 116 6.36 5.32 -4.08
CA SER A 116 6.62 5.34 -5.53
C SER A 116 7.94 4.71 -5.93
N ALA A 117 8.86 4.45 -4.99
CA ALA A 117 10.23 4.05 -5.24
C ALA A 117 10.55 2.59 -4.87
N GLY A 118 9.74 1.97 -4.01
CA GLY A 118 10.02 0.65 -3.43
C GLY A 118 11.18 0.72 -2.43
N THR A 119 11.03 1.53 -1.39
CA THR A 119 12.12 1.92 -0.49
C THR A 119 12.32 0.91 0.64
N PHE A 120 13.51 0.35 0.75
CA PHE A 120 13.93 -0.51 1.86
C PHE A 120 14.25 0.28 3.14
N SER A 121 14.40 -0.44 4.24
CA SER A 121 14.75 0.12 5.56
C SER A 121 16.06 0.90 5.57
N ASP A 122 17.01 0.56 4.73
CA ASP A 122 18.31 1.25 4.57
C ASP A 122 18.26 2.43 3.59
N GLY A 123 17.08 2.71 2.99
CA GLY A 123 16.89 3.77 2.01
C GLY A 123 17.23 3.36 0.56
N SER A 124 17.72 2.14 0.33
CA SER A 124 17.86 1.61 -1.03
C SER A 124 16.49 1.34 -1.65
N THR A 125 16.42 1.10 -2.97
CA THR A 125 15.17 0.89 -3.68
C THR A 125 15.14 -0.44 -4.43
N ASN A 126 13.95 -1.02 -4.53
CA ASN A 126 13.68 -2.23 -5.31
C ASN A 126 12.58 -1.95 -6.35
N ALA A 127 12.88 -2.24 -7.60
CA ALA A 127 11.97 -1.99 -8.72
C ALA A 127 10.67 -2.81 -8.62
N ASP A 128 10.70 -4.00 -8.03
CA ASP A 128 9.54 -4.89 -7.91
C ASP A 128 8.49 -4.36 -6.92
N TRP A 129 8.88 -3.44 -6.04
CA TRP A 129 8.02 -2.83 -5.02
C TRP A 129 7.72 -1.36 -5.27
N LYS A 130 8.10 -0.85 -6.44
CA LYS A 130 7.69 0.49 -6.84
C LYS A 130 6.19 0.59 -7.00
N MET A 131 5.67 1.79 -6.76
CA MET A 131 4.26 2.09 -6.92
C MET A 131 3.40 1.22 -6.02
N SER A 132 3.73 1.17 -4.73
CA SER A 132 3.01 0.36 -3.75
C SER A 132 2.25 1.21 -2.75
N VAL A 133 1.02 0.80 -2.46
CA VAL A 133 0.18 1.28 -1.37
C VAL A 133 0.23 0.24 -0.26
N TRP A 134 0.66 0.67 0.91
CA TRP A 134 0.76 -0.15 2.11
C TRP A 134 -0.36 0.23 3.08
N VAL A 135 -1.06 -0.79 3.59
CA VAL A 135 -2.03 -0.64 4.67
C VAL A 135 -1.65 -1.60 5.78
N SER A 136 -1.27 -1.05 6.93
CA SER A 136 -0.74 -1.84 8.03
C SER A 136 -1.82 -2.58 8.83
N ASN A 137 -1.43 -3.64 9.55
CA ASN A 137 -2.34 -4.32 10.48
C ASN A 137 -2.81 -3.37 11.61
N ARG A 138 -2.05 -2.31 11.90
CA ARG A 138 -2.47 -1.27 12.82
C ARG A 138 -3.72 -0.53 12.32
N ALA A 139 -3.83 -0.27 11.01
CA ALA A 139 -5.03 0.31 10.42
C ALA A 139 -6.25 -0.60 10.64
N PHE A 140 -6.11 -1.89 10.38
CA PHE A 140 -7.15 -2.90 10.63
C PHE A 140 -7.55 -2.97 12.11
N ALA A 141 -6.59 -2.99 13.02
CA ALA A 141 -6.86 -3.03 14.46
C ALA A 141 -7.61 -1.79 14.98
N ASN A 142 -7.56 -0.68 14.25
CA ASN A 142 -8.20 0.58 14.61
C ASN A 142 -9.42 0.93 13.73
N SER A 143 -9.88 0.02 12.89
CA SER A 143 -10.97 0.24 11.92
C SER A 143 -10.74 1.46 11.02
N LYS A 144 -9.48 1.61 10.55
CA LYS A 144 -9.01 2.69 9.68
C LYS A 144 -8.48 2.17 8.34
N GLU A 145 -8.64 0.90 8.07
CA GLU A 145 -8.07 0.24 6.90
C GLU A 145 -8.59 0.82 5.58
N PHE A 146 -9.92 1.06 5.48
CA PHE A 146 -10.51 1.63 4.26
C PHE A 146 -10.18 3.11 4.09
N ASP A 147 -10.27 3.90 5.16
CA ASP A 147 -9.88 5.32 5.15
C ASP A 147 -8.42 5.49 4.72
N THR A 148 -7.55 4.64 5.29
CA THR A 148 -6.13 4.62 4.94
C THR A 148 -5.91 4.24 3.48
N LEU A 149 -6.56 3.17 3.02
CA LEU A 149 -6.49 2.73 1.63
C LEU A 149 -6.90 3.85 0.66
N MET A 150 -8.00 4.55 0.96
CA MET A 150 -8.45 5.69 0.17
C MET A 150 -7.40 6.81 0.11
N HIS A 151 -6.81 7.17 1.25
CA HIS A 151 -5.81 8.24 1.35
C HIS A 151 -4.53 7.90 0.57
N GLU A 152 -3.97 6.71 0.77
CA GLU A 152 -2.76 6.27 0.05
C GLU A 152 -3.03 6.07 -1.46
N SER A 153 -4.25 5.66 -1.82
CA SER A 153 -4.68 5.59 -3.22
C SER A 153 -4.80 6.97 -3.87
N ALA A 154 -5.19 7.99 -3.10
CA ALA A 154 -5.21 9.37 -3.56
C ALA A 154 -3.79 9.90 -3.85
N HIS A 155 -2.82 9.59 -2.99
CA HIS A 155 -1.40 9.85 -3.26
C HIS A 155 -0.91 9.15 -4.52
N ALA A 156 -1.29 7.88 -4.71
CA ALA A 156 -0.94 7.13 -5.91
C ALA A 156 -1.50 7.80 -7.18
N LEU A 157 -2.78 8.19 -7.18
CA LEU A 157 -3.40 8.90 -8.30
C LEU A 157 -2.69 10.23 -8.58
N SER A 158 -2.46 11.04 -7.55
CA SER A 158 -1.73 12.30 -7.64
C SER A 158 -0.34 12.10 -8.28
N TYR A 159 0.37 11.05 -7.90
CA TYR A 159 1.67 10.73 -8.47
C TYR A 159 1.58 10.26 -9.94
N LEU A 160 0.62 9.41 -10.28
CA LEU A 160 0.43 8.92 -11.64
C LEU A 160 0.10 10.06 -12.61
N THR A 161 -0.63 11.04 -12.16
CA THR A 161 -1.01 12.24 -12.94
C THR A 161 0.03 13.37 -12.88
N ARG A 162 1.22 13.16 -12.31
CA ARG A 162 2.26 14.19 -12.09
C ARG A 162 2.73 14.94 -13.33
N ASN A 163 2.59 14.35 -14.51
CA ASN A 163 2.96 14.96 -15.79
C ASN A 163 1.77 15.59 -16.53
N CYS A 164 0.58 15.56 -15.94
CA CYS A 164 -0.60 16.17 -16.51
C CYS A 164 -0.45 17.69 -16.60
N GLN A 165 -0.69 18.24 -17.78
CA GLN A 165 -0.65 19.68 -18.04
C GLN A 165 -1.92 20.10 -18.78
N ASP A 166 -2.35 21.34 -18.52
CA ASP A 166 -3.39 21.94 -19.31
C ASP A 166 -2.88 22.38 -20.71
N PRO A 167 -3.73 22.87 -21.63
CA PRO A 167 -3.30 23.35 -22.94
C PRO A 167 -2.29 24.50 -22.89
N ASN A 168 -2.16 25.20 -21.76
CA ASN A 168 -1.19 26.29 -21.56
C ASN A 168 0.13 25.77 -20.95
N GLY A 169 0.28 24.48 -20.71
CA GLY A 169 1.47 23.87 -20.12
C GLY A 169 1.55 23.97 -18.60
N ILE A 170 0.46 24.33 -17.91
CA ILE A 170 0.42 24.41 -16.45
C ILE A 170 0.29 22.98 -15.87
N ASN A 171 1.24 22.61 -15.01
CA ASN A 171 1.22 21.31 -14.34
C ASN A 171 0.08 21.25 -13.32
N GLN A 172 -0.85 20.35 -13.55
CA GLN A 172 -2.10 20.28 -12.79
C GLN A 172 -1.90 19.72 -11.37
N ARG A 173 -0.98 18.77 -11.17
CA ARG A 173 -0.65 18.29 -9.82
C ARG A 173 -0.07 19.41 -8.96
N LYS A 174 0.88 20.16 -9.51
CA LYS A 174 1.48 21.31 -8.81
C LYS A 174 0.42 22.37 -8.47
N LEU A 175 -0.47 22.65 -9.41
CA LEU A 175 -1.57 23.59 -9.19
C LEU A 175 -2.50 23.11 -8.07
N ALA A 176 -2.83 21.80 -8.05
CA ALA A 176 -3.67 21.20 -7.01
C ALA A 176 -2.99 21.28 -5.62
N GLN A 177 -1.71 20.91 -5.54
CA GLN A 177 -0.96 21.02 -4.29
C GLN A 177 -0.92 22.48 -3.77
N ASP A 178 -0.71 23.45 -4.64
CA ASP A 178 -0.71 24.86 -4.27
C ASP A 178 -2.11 25.34 -3.84
N TYR A 179 -3.16 24.87 -4.52
CA TYR A 179 -4.56 25.21 -4.21
C TYR A 179 -5.01 24.67 -2.86
N PHE A 180 -4.71 23.39 -2.55
CA PHE A 180 -5.10 22.76 -1.30
C PHE A 180 -4.12 23.02 -0.15
N GLY A 181 -2.92 23.54 -0.42
CA GLY A 181 -1.91 23.84 0.60
C GLY A 181 -0.93 22.71 0.90
N GLY A 182 -0.81 21.73 0.01
CA GLY A 182 0.16 20.65 0.10
C GLY A 182 -0.37 19.30 -0.39
N GLU A 183 0.52 18.33 -0.51
CA GLU A 183 0.20 16.99 -1.01
C GLU A 183 -0.80 16.25 -0.12
N GLU A 184 -0.62 16.30 1.21
CA GLU A 184 -1.48 15.64 2.18
C GLU A 184 -2.91 16.18 2.16
N LEU A 185 -3.05 17.53 2.10
CA LEU A 185 -4.36 18.19 2.02
C LEU A 185 -5.05 17.92 0.66
N PHE A 186 -4.27 17.79 -0.41
CA PHE A 186 -4.78 17.38 -1.71
C PHE A 186 -5.24 15.92 -1.70
N ALA A 187 -4.47 15.00 -1.09
CA ALA A 187 -4.89 13.60 -0.93
C ALA A 187 -6.20 13.49 -0.14
N ASP A 188 -6.31 14.18 1.00
CA ASP A 188 -7.56 14.24 1.76
C ASP A 188 -8.73 14.82 0.93
N ALA A 189 -8.47 15.83 0.10
CA ALA A 189 -9.50 16.39 -0.77
C ALA A 189 -9.97 15.37 -1.83
N LEU A 190 -9.05 14.57 -2.39
CA LEU A 190 -9.39 13.47 -3.30
C LEU A 190 -10.19 12.37 -2.58
N VAL A 191 -9.86 12.03 -1.32
CA VAL A 191 -10.67 11.10 -0.52
C VAL A 191 -12.11 11.57 -0.43
N LEU A 192 -12.32 12.85 -0.09
CA LEU A 192 -13.67 13.43 0.00
C LEU A 192 -14.37 13.49 -1.37
N TYR A 193 -13.63 13.80 -2.43
CA TYR A 193 -14.16 13.83 -3.80
C TYR A 193 -14.71 12.47 -4.22
N TYR A 194 -14.03 11.40 -3.85
CA TYR A 194 -14.46 10.03 -4.15
C TYR A 194 -15.43 9.44 -3.13
N GLY A 195 -15.96 10.25 -2.23
CA GLY A 195 -17.03 9.86 -1.29
C GLY A 195 -16.56 9.24 0.02
N GLY A 196 -15.27 9.36 0.34
CA GLY A 196 -14.80 9.07 1.69
C GLY A 196 -15.29 10.12 2.69
N ASP A 197 -15.32 9.77 3.95
CA ASP A 197 -15.83 10.63 5.03
C ASP A 197 -14.79 10.93 6.11
N TYR A 198 -13.60 10.34 6.01
CA TYR A 198 -12.49 10.52 6.93
C TYR A 198 -11.30 11.21 6.26
N VAL A 199 -10.72 12.17 6.96
CA VAL A 199 -9.52 12.90 6.53
C VAL A 199 -8.49 12.94 7.64
N TYR A 200 -7.20 12.91 7.28
CA TYR A 200 -6.09 12.89 8.24
C TYR A 200 -5.53 14.28 8.54
N TYR A 201 -5.53 15.17 7.55
CA TYR A 201 -4.84 16.46 7.62
C TYR A 201 -5.78 17.65 7.49
N ARG A 202 -6.93 17.49 6.86
CA ARG A 202 -7.93 18.57 6.76
C ARG A 202 -8.66 18.73 8.09
N GLN A 203 -9.07 19.98 8.38
CA GLN A 203 -9.84 20.29 9.60
C GLN A 203 -11.32 19.96 9.48
N ASN A 204 -11.83 19.83 8.27
CA ASN A 204 -13.21 19.46 7.99
C ASN A 204 -13.26 18.34 6.95
N ASN A 205 -14.34 17.56 7.00
CA ASN A 205 -14.59 16.42 6.13
C ASN A 205 -15.60 16.74 5.02
N GLN A 206 -15.64 17.98 4.55
CA GLN A 206 -16.49 18.38 3.43
C GLN A 206 -15.70 19.27 2.47
N LEU A 207 -15.95 19.09 1.18
CA LEU A 207 -15.47 19.99 0.14
C LEU A 207 -16.39 21.19 0.01
N THR A 208 -15.81 22.36 -0.24
CA THR A 208 -16.58 23.51 -0.73
C THR A 208 -16.98 23.30 -2.19
N ASN A 209 -17.92 24.09 -2.69
CA ASN A 209 -18.31 24.05 -4.11
C ASN A 209 -17.14 24.39 -5.03
N GLU A 210 -16.26 25.29 -4.61
CA GLU A 210 -15.06 25.69 -5.35
C GLU A 210 -14.05 24.55 -5.41
N GLU A 211 -13.80 23.85 -4.29
CA GLU A 211 -12.94 22.68 -4.24
C GLU A 211 -13.48 21.53 -5.09
N GLN A 212 -14.79 21.29 -5.02
CA GLN A 212 -15.46 20.28 -5.86
C GLN A 212 -15.26 20.61 -7.35
N SER A 213 -15.52 21.85 -7.76
CA SER A 213 -15.35 22.29 -9.16
C SER A 213 -13.91 22.21 -9.63
N PHE A 214 -12.95 22.49 -8.74
CA PHE A 214 -11.52 22.32 -9.03
C PHE A 214 -11.18 20.86 -9.30
N LEU A 215 -11.64 19.95 -8.42
CA LEU A 215 -11.39 18.51 -8.55
C LEU A 215 -12.09 17.91 -9.77
N ASP A 216 -13.32 18.32 -10.10
CA ASP A 216 -14.01 17.94 -11.34
C ASP A 216 -13.14 18.26 -12.57
N SER A 217 -12.57 19.46 -12.60
CA SER A 217 -11.70 19.92 -13.69
C SER A 217 -10.39 19.12 -13.72
N TYR A 218 -9.77 18.89 -12.57
CA TYR A 218 -8.54 18.11 -12.44
C TYR A 218 -8.74 16.68 -12.93
N ILE A 219 -9.77 16.00 -12.44
CA ILE A 219 -10.05 14.59 -12.78
C ILE A 219 -10.41 14.47 -14.27
N THR A 220 -11.26 15.35 -14.79
CA THR A 220 -11.61 15.37 -16.22
C THR A 220 -10.38 15.53 -17.11
N LEU A 221 -9.48 16.44 -16.75
CA LEU A 221 -8.29 16.73 -17.54
C LEU A 221 -7.20 15.66 -17.43
N CYS A 222 -7.00 15.12 -16.23
CA CYS A 222 -5.85 14.26 -15.94
C CYS A 222 -6.15 12.77 -15.89
N CYS A 223 -7.43 12.39 -15.74
CA CYS A 223 -7.86 10.99 -15.59
C CYS A 223 -8.98 10.62 -16.60
N GLY A 224 -9.52 11.59 -17.35
CA GLY A 224 -10.48 11.33 -18.42
C GLY A 224 -9.80 10.64 -19.61
N ASP A 225 -10.51 9.71 -20.23
CA ASP A 225 -10.09 8.98 -21.45
C ASP A 225 -9.99 9.89 -22.67
#